data_8d6be083704b0a5d5890b4114148d361
#
_entry.id   8d6be083704b0a5d5890b4114148d361
#
_cell.length_a   1.000
_cell.length_b   1.000
_cell.length_c   1.000
_cell.angle_alpha   90.00
_cell.angle_beta   90.00
_cell.angle_gamma   90.00
#
_symmetry.space_group_name_H-M   'P 1'
#
loop_
_entity.id
_entity.type
_entity.pdbx_description
1 polymer ?
#
loop_
_entity_poly.entity_id
_entity_poly.type
_entity_poly.pdbx_seq_one_letter_code
_entity_poly.pdbx_strand_id
1 'polypeptide(L)'
;EIGVRLVGSEMCIRDRLYTMGKQEQTDICADVEKSLRKKFHKKIWCNFTKAINRYELVKEGDRIAVCISGGKDSFLMAKCFQELKRHNKFPFELKFIVMDPGYSPANRKVIEDNARMLNIPIQIFESDIFDSVYNVEKSPCYLCARMRRGHLYSYAKELGCNKIALGHHYDDVIETILMGMLYGAQMQTMMPKLHSTNFEGMELIRPLYMVREDDIKAWRDYNELHFIQCACKFTDTCTTCNNEETKSKRQEIKQLIATLKKTNPFVEGNIFKSVENVNIDTLIEYKQGGVRHSFLDTYDEKSGKTE
;
A
#
# COMPACT_ATOMS: atom_id res chain seq x y z
N GLU A 1 43.03 35.35 0.40
CA GLU A 1 41.62 35.48 0.06
C GLU A 1 41.31 34.57 -1.15
N ILE A 2 40.84 33.37 -0.87
CA ILE A 2 40.32 32.50 -1.90
C ILE A 2 38.80 32.42 -1.66
N GLY A 3 38.09 33.17 -2.49
CA GLY A 3 36.63 33.15 -2.51
C GLY A 3 36.11 31.80 -2.99
N VAL A 4 35.56 31.01 -2.08
CA VAL A 4 34.78 29.82 -2.44
C VAL A 4 33.46 30.30 -3.02
N ARG A 5 33.34 30.23 -4.35
CA ARG A 5 32.08 30.33 -5.06
C ARG A 5 31.24 29.10 -4.68
N LEU A 6 30.30 29.24 -3.79
CA LEU A 6 29.20 28.29 -3.61
C LEU A 6 28.39 28.30 -4.90
N VAL A 7 28.54 27.23 -5.67
CA VAL A 7 27.73 26.95 -6.84
C VAL A 7 26.32 26.72 -6.36
N GLY A 8 25.40 27.47 -6.93
CA GLY A 8 23.99 27.52 -6.57
C GLY A 8 23.23 26.25 -6.87
N SER A 9 22.04 26.25 -6.25
CA SER A 9 20.84 25.45 -6.53
C SER A 9 20.71 24.09 -5.86
N GLU A 10 20.74 24.10 -4.54
CA GLU A 10 19.71 23.35 -3.83
C GLU A 10 18.85 24.37 -3.06
N MET A 11 18.08 25.13 -3.80
CA MET A 11 16.95 25.84 -3.22
C MET A 11 15.99 24.76 -2.76
N CYS A 12 16.00 24.49 -1.48
CA CYS A 12 15.26 23.45 -0.82
C CYS A 12 13.80 23.55 -1.30
N ILE A 13 13.21 22.45 -1.78
CA ILE A 13 11.79 22.35 -2.16
C ILE A 13 10.90 22.94 -1.06
N ARG A 14 11.37 22.95 0.14
CA ARG A 14 10.85 23.63 1.32
C ARG A 14 10.57 25.12 1.11
N ASP A 15 11.47 25.85 0.43
CA ASP A 15 11.34 27.29 0.20
C ASP A 15 10.42 27.55 -1.00
N ARG A 16 10.38 26.63 -1.96
CA ARG A 16 9.48 26.68 -3.12
C ARG A 16 8.00 26.59 -2.70
N LEU A 17 7.66 25.68 -1.76
CA LEU A 17 6.28 25.53 -1.26
C LEU A 17 5.81 26.73 -0.43
N TYR A 18 6.70 27.47 0.22
CA TYR A 18 6.36 28.66 1.01
C TYR A 18 6.05 29.90 0.15
N THR A 19 6.61 29.95 -1.06
CA THR A 19 6.46 31.09 -1.98
C THR A 19 5.44 30.85 -3.08
N MET A 20 4.92 29.61 -3.21
CA MET A 20 3.96 29.27 -4.25
C MET A 20 2.59 29.88 -4.00
N GLY A 21 2.11 30.67 -4.95
CA GLY A 21 0.75 31.20 -4.96
C GLY A 21 -0.31 30.11 -5.16
N LYS A 22 -1.56 30.37 -4.76
CA LYS A 22 -2.69 29.43 -4.95
C LYS A 22 -2.85 28.95 -6.40
N GLN A 23 -2.51 29.79 -7.37
CA GLN A 23 -2.59 29.48 -8.80
C GLN A 23 -1.58 28.40 -9.20
N GLU A 24 -0.31 28.51 -8.75
CA GLU A 24 0.74 27.54 -9.05
C GLU A 24 0.43 26.17 -8.43
N GLN A 25 -0.14 26.13 -7.22
CA GLN A 25 -0.59 24.88 -6.58
C GLN A 25 -1.72 24.19 -7.39
N THR A 26 -2.64 25.00 -7.91
CA THR A 26 -3.74 24.48 -8.76
C THR A 26 -3.19 23.90 -10.06
N ASP A 27 -2.17 24.51 -10.64
CA ASP A 27 -1.54 24.08 -11.90
C ASP A 27 -0.78 22.74 -11.69
N ILE A 28 -0.03 22.59 -10.58
CA ILE A 28 0.65 21.32 -10.24
C ILE A 28 -0.37 20.19 -10.04
N CYS A 29 -1.42 20.42 -9.27
CA CYS A 29 -2.45 19.41 -9.06
C CYS A 29 -3.10 18.99 -10.40
N ALA A 30 -3.39 19.94 -11.28
CA ALA A 30 -3.97 19.68 -12.59
C ALA A 30 -3.03 18.86 -13.48
N ASP A 31 -1.73 19.14 -13.46
CA ASP A 31 -0.72 18.39 -14.22
C ASP A 31 -0.54 16.96 -13.68
N VAL A 32 -0.53 16.78 -12.37
CA VAL A 32 -0.52 15.45 -11.73
C VAL A 32 -1.74 14.63 -12.16
N GLU A 33 -2.94 15.20 -12.14
CA GLU A 33 -4.16 14.54 -12.59
C GLU A 33 -4.14 14.24 -14.08
N LYS A 34 -3.64 15.16 -14.92
CA LYS A 34 -3.46 14.96 -16.35
C LYS A 34 -2.44 13.84 -16.64
N SER A 35 -1.35 13.78 -15.87
CA SER A 35 -0.35 12.71 -16.01
C SER A 35 -0.97 11.34 -15.76
N LEU A 36 -1.83 11.21 -14.74
CA LEU A 36 -2.55 9.98 -14.42
C LEU A 36 -3.52 9.57 -15.54
N ARG A 37 -4.28 10.54 -16.10
CA ARG A 37 -5.24 10.29 -17.18
C ARG A 37 -4.60 10.01 -18.53
N LYS A 38 -3.37 10.52 -18.78
CA LYS A 38 -2.70 10.40 -20.09
C LYS A 38 -1.48 9.46 -20.03
N LYS A 39 -0.38 9.92 -19.47
CA LYS A 39 0.92 9.21 -19.49
C LYS A 39 0.87 7.89 -18.73
N PHE A 40 0.26 7.86 -17.57
CA PHE A 40 0.16 6.70 -16.71
C PHE A 40 -1.19 5.97 -16.81
N HIS A 41 -2.01 6.32 -17.80
CA HIS A 41 -3.34 5.73 -17.97
C HIS A 41 -3.32 4.19 -18.01
N LYS A 42 -2.53 3.61 -18.92
CA LYS A 42 -2.46 2.14 -19.08
C LYS A 42 -1.83 1.45 -17.88
N LYS A 43 -0.79 2.06 -17.30
CA LYS A 43 0.05 1.46 -16.29
C LYS A 43 -0.54 1.57 -14.87
N ILE A 44 -1.16 2.70 -14.55
CA ILE A 44 -1.74 2.97 -13.24
C ILE A 44 -3.26 2.95 -13.29
N TRP A 45 -3.89 3.86 -14.06
CA TRP A 45 -5.33 4.02 -14.04
C TRP A 45 -6.09 2.76 -14.45
N CYS A 46 -5.72 2.13 -15.55
CA CYS A 46 -6.36 0.90 -16.01
C CYS A 46 -6.16 -0.26 -15.03
N ASN A 47 -5.00 -0.38 -14.39
CA ASN A 47 -4.75 -1.43 -13.40
C ASN A 47 -5.49 -1.16 -12.08
N PHE A 48 -5.59 0.09 -11.65
CA PHE A 48 -6.41 0.50 -10.52
C PHE A 48 -7.90 0.17 -10.77
N THR A 49 -8.47 0.61 -11.88
CA THR A 49 -9.87 0.34 -12.22
C THR A 49 -10.13 -1.15 -12.46
N LYS A 50 -9.17 -1.88 -13.02
CA LYS A 50 -9.23 -3.33 -13.15
C LYS A 50 -9.31 -4.03 -11.79
N ALA A 51 -8.51 -3.59 -10.80
CA ALA A 51 -8.59 -4.12 -9.45
C ALA A 51 -9.94 -3.82 -8.79
N ILE A 52 -10.43 -2.58 -8.92
CA ILE A 52 -11.75 -2.16 -8.41
C ILE A 52 -12.85 -3.08 -8.94
N ASN A 53 -12.89 -3.32 -10.26
CA ASN A 53 -13.93 -4.10 -10.91
C ASN A 53 -13.77 -5.62 -10.65
N ARG A 54 -12.55 -6.14 -10.82
CA ARG A 54 -12.29 -7.58 -10.70
C ARG A 54 -12.56 -8.13 -9.31
N TYR A 55 -12.22 -7.34 -8.29
CA TYR A 55 -12.36 -7.75 -6.90
C TYR A 55 -13.56 -7.09 -6.22
N GLU A 56 -14.40 -6.35 -6.96
CA GLU A 56 -15.57 -5.64 -6.44
C GLU A 56 -15.25 -4.82 -5.19
N LEU A 57 -14.20 -3.99 -5.28
CA LEU A 57 -13.68 -3.26 -4.12
C LEU A 57 -14.58 -2.10 -3.71
N VAL A 58 -15.29 -1.49 -4.66
CA VAL A 58 -16.17 -0.34 -4.44
C VAL A 58 -17.57 -0.67 -4.93
N LYS A 59 -18.58 -0.41 -4.11
CA LYS A 59 -20.00 -0.60 -4.39
C LYS A 59 -20.77 0.69 -4.19
N GLU A 60 -21.97 0.74 -4.73
CA GLU A 60 -22.91 1.83 -4.49
C GLU A 60 -23.21 2.02 -3.00
N GLY A 61 -23.21 3.27 -2.55
CA GLY A 61 -23.44 3.62 -1.15
C GLY A 61 -22.25 3.43 -0.21
N ASP A 62 -21.10 2.92 -0.70
CA ASP A 62 -19.90 2.78 0.14
C ASP A 62 -19.40 4.13 0.66
N ARG A 63 -18.96 4.13 1.91
CA ARG A 63 -18.20 5.20 2.56
C ARG A 63 -16.80 4.72 2.87
N ILE A 64 -15.82 5.19 2.10
CA ILE A 64 -14.46 4.65 2.10
C ILE A 64 -13.52 5.61 2.79
N ALA A 65 -12.86 5.15 3.85
CA ALA A 65 -11.74 5.85 4.47
C ALA A 65 -10.45 5.50 3.72
N VAL A 66 -9.93 6.44 2.94
CA VAL A 66 -8.66 6.32 2.23
C VAL A 66 -7.53 6.66 3.20
N CYS A 67 -6.76 5.65 3.59
CA CYS A 67 -5.72 5.79 4.61
C CYS A 67 -4.42 6.30 3.98
N ILE A 68 -4.00 7.50 4.38
CA ILE A 68 -2.78 8.14 3.91
C ILE A 68 -1.68 7.97 4.96
N SER A 69 -0.60 7.30 4.57
CA SER A 69 0.57 7.05 5.42
C SER A 69 1.70 8.07 5.23
N GLY A 70 1.55 9.00 4.29
CA GLY A 70 2.58 9.95 3.89
C GLY A 70 3.49 9.47 2.76
N GLY A 71 3.47 8.20 2.41
CA GLY A 71 4.26 7.62 1.32
C GLY A 71 3.58 7.76 -0.06
N LYS A 72 4.37 7.59 -1.12
CA LYS A 72 3.98 7.69 -2.54
C LYS A 72 2.73 6.89 -2.90
N ASP A 73 2.61 5.67 -2.35
CA ASP A 73 1.55 4.73 -2.70
C ASP A 73 0.19 5.21 -2.19
N SER A 74 0.16 5.71 -0.96
CA SER A 74 -1.06 6.23 -0.33
C SER A 74 -1.56 7.52 -0.99
N PHE A 75 -0.67 8.41 -1.40
CA PHE A 75 -1.04 9.62 -2.13
C PHE A 75 -1.50 9.33 -3.56
N LEU A 76 -0.85 8.41 -4.27
CA LEU A 76 -1.33 7.94 -5.57
C LEU A 76 -2.73 7.33 -5.46
N MET A 77 -2.94 6.45 -4.46
CA MET A 77 -4.25 5.85 -4.20
C MET A 77 -5.32 6.92 -3.97
N ALA A 78 -5.01 7.95 -3.19
CA ALA A 78 -5.94 9.07 -2.96
C ALA A 78 -6.28 9.81 -4.25
N LYS A 79 -5.30 10.09 -5.13
CA LYS A 79 -5.54 10.70 -6.45
C LYS A 79 -6.36 9.80 -7.37
N CYS A 80 -6.10 8.49 -7.38
CA CYS A 80 -6.90 7.53 -8.13
C CYS A 80 -8.37 7.51 -7.64
N PHE A 81 -8.61 7.57 -6.33
CA PHE A 81 -9.96 7.65 -5.79
C PHE A 81 -10.67 8.97 -6.11
N GLN A 82 -9.97 10.11 -6.09
CA GLN A 82 -10.54 11.38 -6.52
C GLN A 82 -10.96 11.33 -8.00
N GLU A 83 -10.12 10.74 -8.86
CA GLU A 83 -10.42 10.57 -10.26
C GLU A 83 -11.57 9.56 -10.47
N LEU A 84 -11.59 8.44 -9.73
CA LEU A 84 -12.69 7.48 -9.76
C LEU A 84 -14.02 8.14 -9.40
N LYS A 85 -14.04 8.99 -8.37
CA LYS A 85 -15.26 9.70 -7.94
C LYS A 85 -15.79 10.67 -9.00
N ARG A 86 -14.91 11.26 -9.83
CA ARG A 86 -15.31 12.12 -10.94
C ARG A 86 -15.96 11.38 -12.10
N HIS A 87 -15.56 10.12 -12.33
CA HIS A 87 -15.97 9.32 -13.49
C HIS A 87 -16.85 8.11 -13.16
N ASN A 88 -17.34 8.06 -11.98
CA ASN A 88 -18.02 6.96 -11.38
C ASN A 88 -19.48 6.78 -11.90
N LYS A 89 -19.93 5.53 -12.00
CA LYS A 89 -21.26 5.14 -12.49
C LYS A 89 -22.31 5.08 -11.38
N PHE A 90 -21.91 5.12 -10.13
CA PHE A 90 -22.76 5.01 -8.94
C PHE A 90 -22.21 5.88 -7.79
N PRO A 91 -23.04 6.36 -6.85
CA PRO A 91 -22.59 7.20 -5.76
C PRO A 91 -21.81 6.41 -4.69
N PHE A 92 -20.71 6.97 -4.23
CA PHE A 92 -19.99 6.56 -3.02
C PHE A 92 -19.29 7.76 -2.38
N GLU A 93 -18.91 7.66 -1.11
CA GLU A 93 -18.26 8.73 -0.37
C GLU A 93 -16.81 8.40 -0.06
N LEU A 94 -15.97 9.43 0.00
CA LEU A 94 -14.57 9.35 0.36
C LEU A 94 -14.28 10.21 1.58
N LYS A 95 -13.53 9.66 2.53
CA LYS A 95 -12.86 10.36 3.62
C LYS A 95 -11.37 10.07 3.51
N PHE A 96 -10.53 11.10 3.53
CA PHE A 96 -9.08 10.93 3.49
C PHE A 96 -8.55 11.10 4.91
N ILE A 97 -8.02 10.04 5.48
CA ILE A 97 -7.58 10.03 6.88
C ILE A 97 -6.08 9.79 6.99
N VAL A 98 -5.45 10.53 7.87
CA VAL A 98 -4.05 10.35 8.26
C VAL A 98 -4.01 10.03 9.73
N MET A 99 -3.47 8.87 10.07
CA MET A 99 -3.16 8.56 11.44
C MET A 99 -1.76 9.05 11.76
N ASP A 100 -1.65 9.95 12.71
CA ASP A 100 -0.38 10.40 13.26
C ASP A 100 -0.01 9.54 14.49
N PRO A 101 0.94 8.62 14.36
CA PRO A 101 1.39 7.77 15.46
C PRO A 101 2.47 8.44 16.32
N GLY A 102 2.65 9.76 16.21
CA GLY A 102 3.70 10.56 16.81
C GLY A 102 4.79 10.94 15.80
N TYR A 103 4.42 11.41 14.63
CA TYR A 103 5.39 11.89 13.62
C TYR A 103 6.28 13.03 14.16
N SER A 104 7.49 13.14 13.61
CA SER A 104 8.25 14.37 13.77
C SER A 104 7.51 15.54 13.13
N PRO A 105 7.64 16.79 13.66
CA PRO A 105 7.01 17.95 13.05
C PRO A 105 7.36 18.12 11.56
N ALA A 106 8.58 17.73 11.18
CA ALA A 106 9.04 17.79 9.79
C ALA A 106 8.26 16.79 8.90
N ASN A 107 8.10 15.54 9.33
CA ASN A 107 7.34 14.53 8.58
C ASN A 107 5.85 14.89 8.49
N ARG A 108 5.26 15.36 9.58
CA ARG A 108 3.86 15.83 9.59
C ARG A 108 3.65 16.96 8.59
N LYS A 109 4.57 17.95 8.59
CA LYS A 109 4.52 19.05 7.63
C LYS A 109 4.60 18.58 6.19
N VAL A 110 5.48 17.62 5.86
CA VAL A 110 5.57 17.07 4.49
C VAL A 110 4.25 16.43 4.07
N ILE A 111 3.56 15.72 4.97
CA ILE A 111 2.25 15.11 4.68
C ILE A 111 1.20 16.20 4.39
N GLU A 112 1.13 17.22 5.23
CA GLU A 112 0.17 18.33 5.09
C GLU A 112 0.41 19.14 3.82
N ASP A 113 1.68 19.44 3.51
CA ASP A 113 2.06 20.18 2.31
C ASP A 113 1.74 19.40 1.02
N ASN A 114 2.04 18.09 0.99
CA ASN A 114 1.65 17.22 -0.12
C ASN A 114 0.12 17.12 -0.28
N ALA A 115 -0.60 16.99 0.81
CA ALA A 115 -2.06 16.94 0.78
C ALA A 115 -2.66 18.25 0.22
N ARG A 116 -2.12 19.40 0.64
CA ARG A 116 -2.51 20.71 0.13
C ARG A 116 -2.19 20.86 -1.35
N MET A 117 -0.94 20.54 -1.75
CA MET A 117 -0.48 20.63 -3.14
C MET A 117 -1.31 19.74 -4.09
N LEU A 118 -1.68 18.54 -3.63
CA LEU A 118 -2.47 17.58 -4.41
C LEU A 118 -3.98 17.76 -4.26
N ASN A 119 -4.42 18.79 -3.53
CA ASN A 119 -5.83 19.07 -3.24
C ASN A 119 -6.58 17.85 -2.64
N ILE A 120 -5.97 17.22 -1.63
CA ILE A 120 -6.56 16.10 -0.91
C ILE A 120 -7.02 16.58 0.46
N PRO A 121 -8.33 16.60 0.77
CA PRO A 121 -8.85 17.09 2.05
C PRO A 121 -8.64 16.05 3.15
N ILE A 122 -7.46 16.03 3.75
CA ILE A 122 -7.09 15.09 4.80
C ILE A 122 -7.69 15.48 6.16
N GLN A 123 -8.05 14.46 6.94
CA GLN A 123 -8.38 14.54 8.36
C GLN A 123 -7.29 13.81 9.15
N ILE A 124 -6.58 14.54 10.01
CA ILE A 124 -5.50 13.97 10.82
C ILE A 124 -6.04 13.65 12.20
N PHE A 125 -5.77 12.45 12.69
CA PHE A 125 -6.02 12.06 14.07
C PHE A 125 -4.75 11.49 14.70
N GLU A 126 -4.58 11.72 15.98
CA GLU A 126 -3.38 11.37 16.73
C GLU A 126 -3.58 10.04 17.48
N SER A 127 -2.48 9.32 17.70
CA SER A 127 -2.46 8.11 18.52
C SER A 127 -1.08 7.91 19.16
N ASP A 128 -1.06 7.38 20.35
CA ASP A 128 0.15 7.16 21.17
C ASP A 128 0.87 5.84 20.84
N ILE A 129 0.75 5.37 19.59
CA ILE A 129 1.27 4.04 19.21
C ILE A 129 2.79 3.97 19.34
N PHE A 130 3.51 5.02 18.95
CA PHE A 130 4.96 4.98 19.03
C PHE A 130 5.46 4.90 20.48
N ASP A 131 4.80 5.57 21.39
CA ASP A 131 5.15 5.53 22.82
C ASP A 131 4.80 4.16 23.43
N SER A 132 3.70 3.55 22.99
CA SER A 132 3.26 2.21 23.43
C SER A 132 4.16 1.08 22.92
N VAL A 133 4.79 1.22 21.75
CA VAL A 133 5.61 0.18 21.11
C VAL A 133 7.11 0.35 21.46
N TYR A 134 7.52 1.51 21.98
CA TYR A 134 8.91 1.84 22.27
C TYR A 134 9.59 0.84 23.20
N ASN A 135 8.88 0.28 24.16
CA ASN A 135 9.40 -0.62 25.19
C ASN A 135 9.25 -2.12 24.84
N VAL A 136 8.88 -2.47 23.61
CA VAL A 136 8.64 -3.87 23.23
C VAL A 136 9.85 -4.44 22.51
N GLU A 137 10.55 -5.38 23.14
CA GLU A 137 11.76 -6.01 22.60
C GLU A 137 11.49 -6.97 21.42
N LYS A 138 10.31 -7.63 21.37
CA LYS A 138 9.98 -8.61 20.33
C LYS A 138 9.06 -8.04 19.25
N SER A 139 9.59 -7.94 18.03
CA SER A 139 8.82 -7.58 16.81
C SER A 139 8.03 -6.26 16.91
N PRO A 140 8.67 -5.12 17.26
CA PRO A 140 7.97 -3.85 17.44
C PRO A 140 7.23 -3.40 16.15
N CYS A 141 7.78 -3.67 14.98
CA CYS A 141 7.14 -3.33 13.70
C CYS A 141 5.84 -4.10 13.45
N TYR A 142 5.75 -5.37 13.84
CA TYR A 142 4.51 -6.15 13.71
C TYR A 142 3.42 -5.62 14.64
N LEU A 143 3.77 -5.35 15.90
CA LEU A 143 2.84 -4.80 16.87
C LEU A 143 2.34 -3.41 16.44
N CYS A 144 3.27 -2.54 16.03
CA CYS A 144 2.94 -1.22 15.48
C CYS A 144 1.96 -1.32 14.30
N ALA A 145 2.22 -2.19 13.33
CA ALA A 145 1.34 -2.36 12.18
C ALA A 145 -0.06 -2.89 12.58
N ARG A 146 -0.14 -3.76 13.58
CA ARG A 146 -1.40 -4.29 14.11
C ARG A 146 -2.20 -3.21 14.85
N MET A 147 -1.55 -2.45 15.73
CA MET A 147 -2.19 -1.35 16.47
C MET A 147 -2.67 -0.25 15.51
N ARG A 148 -1.82 0.16 14.56
CA ARG A 148 -2.18 1.15 13.54
C ARG A 148 -3.44 0.76 12.79
N ARG A 149 -3.58 -0.51 12.44
CA ARG A 149 -4.77 -1.00 11.73
C ARG A 149 -6.02 -0.93 12.62
N GLY A 150 -5.91 -1.27 13.91
CA GLY A 150 -7.01 -1.15 14.87
C GLY A 150 -7.51 0.29 15.00
N HIS A 151 -6.62 1.25 15.18
CA HIS A 151 -6.96 2.68 15.26
C HIS A 151 -7.58 3.22 13.96
N LEU A 152 -7.05 2.79 12.80
CA LEU A 152 -7.64 3.17 11.51
C LEU A 152 -9.08 2.66 11.36
N TYR A 153 -9.36 1.44 11.77
CA TYR A 153 -10.73 0.90 11.75
C TYR A 153 -11.66 1.66 12.69
N SER A 154 -11.20 1.91 13.94
CA SER A 154 -12.00 2.64 14.93
C SER A 154 -12.39 4.01 14.39
N TYR A 155 -11.40 4.79 13.98
CA TYR A 155 -11.64 6.14 13.49
C TYR A 155 -12.48 6.17 12.20
N ALA A 156 -12.24 5.27 11.27
CA ALA A 156 -13.06 5.15 10.07
C ALA A 156 -14.53 4.84 10.40
N LYS A 157 -14.78 3.97 11.39
CA LYS A 157 -16.12 3.65 11.85
C LYS A 157 -16.82 4.85 12.53
N GLU A 158 -16.08 5.63 13.31
CA GLU A 158 -16.58 6.90 13.90
C GLU A 158 -16.98 7.91 12.82
N LEU A 159 -16.27 7.94 11.69
CA LEU A 159 -16.63 8.76 10.53
C LEU A 159 -17.78 8.17 9.68
N GLY A 160 -18.38 7.08 10.12
CA GLY A 160 -19.48 6.38 9.42
C GLY A 160 -19.02 5.65 8.16
N CYS A 161 -17.72 5.35 8.01
CA CYS A 161 -17.20 4.57 6.89
C CYS A 161 -17.45 3.07 7.11
N ASN A 162 -17.72 2.33 6.03
CA ASN A 162 -17.81 0.87 6.03
C ASN A 162 -16.55 0.19 5.44
N LYS A 163 -15.63 0.99 4.86
CA LYS A 163 -14.39 0.47 4.28
C LYS A 163 -13.18 1.31 4.65
N ILE A 164 -12.04 0.64 4.80
CA ILE A 164 -10.71 1.28 4.82
C ILE A 164 -9.92 0.85 3.57
N ALA A 165 -9.31 1.81 2.89
CA ALA A 165 -8.46 1.57 1.73
C ALA A 165 -6.98 1.74 2.10
N LEU A 166 -6.16 0.73 1.83
CA LEU A 166 -4.73 0.72 2.08
C LEU A 166 -3.93 0.66 0.78
N GLY A 167 -2.84 1.41 0.71
CA GLY A 167 -2.00 1.59 -0.48
C GLY A 167 -1.05 0.44 -0.81
N HIS A 168 -1.42 -0.82 -0.51
CA HIS A 168 -0.62 -1.97 -0.92
C HIS A 168 -0.77 -2.21 -2.42
N HIS A 169 0.36 -2.50 -3.07
CA HIS A 169 0.47 -2.65 -4.51
C HIS A 169 0.87 -4.08 -4.93
N TYR A 170 0.95 -4.34 -6.24
CA TYR A 170 1.26 -5.64 -6.83
C TYR A 170 2.53 -6.28 -6.27
N ASP A 171 3.59 -5.49 -6.11
CA ASP A 171 4.88 -6.01 -5.64
C ASP A 171 4.80 -6.45 -4.17
N ASP A 172 4.02 -5.75 -3.31
CA ASP A 172 3.74 -6.21 -1.94
C ASP A 172 3.05 -7.58 -1.91
N VAL A 173 2.18 -7.85 -2.89
CA VAL A 173 1.46 -9.13 -3.00
C VAL A 173 2.42 -10.26 -3.32
N ILE A 174 3.25 -10.12 -4.36
CA ILE A 174 4.20 -11.17 -4.75
C ILE A 174 5.27 -11.40 -3.68
N GLU A 175 5.73 -10.36 -3.01
CA GLU A 175 6.62 -10.46 -1.85
C GLU A 175 5.96 -11.24 -0.71
N THR A 176 4.69 -10.96 -0.42
CA THR A 176 3.95 -11.66 0.65
C THR A 176 3.76 -13.14 0.34
N ILE A 177 3.50 -13.51 -0.92
CA ILE A 177 3.41 -14.91 -1.35
C ILE A 177 4.72 -15.64 -1.06
N LEU A 178 5.85 -15.11 -1.55
CA LEU A 178 7.15 -15.74 -1.33
C LEU A 178 7.57 -15.75 0.15
N MET A 179 7.28 -14.67 0.89
CA MET A 179 7.51 -14.66 2.34
C MET A 179 6.72 -15.75 3.05
N GLY A 180 5.46 -15.96 2.67
CA GLY A 180 4.62 -17.03 3.21
C GLY A 180 5.22 -18.41 2.95
N MET A 181 5.69 -18.67 1.72
CA MET A 181 6.28 -19.95 1.33
C MET A 181 7.65 -20.19 1.99
N LEU A 182 8.57 -19.21 1.92
CA LEU A 182 9.98 -19.40 2.29
C LEU A 182 10.23 -19.27 3.79
N TYR A 183 9.44 -18.46 4.49
CA TYR A 183 9.64 -18.20 5.93
C TYR A 183 8.46 -18.64 6.81
N GLY A 184 7.28 -18.87 6.22
CA GLY A 184 6.08 -19.23 6.95
C GLY A 184 5.57 -20.65 6.68
N ALA A 185 6.19 -21.39 5.75
CA ALA A 185 5.74 -22.72 5.29
C ALA A 185 4.24 -22.73 4.90
N GLN A 186 3.76 -21.65 4.29
CA GLN A 186 2.35 -21.46 3.94
C GLN A 186 2.20 -20.87 2.54
N MET A 187 1.33 -21.45 1.74
CA MET A 187 0.87 -20.86 0.48
C MET A 187 -0.32 -19.93 0.78
N GLN A 188 -0.03 -18.66 0.96
CA GLN A 188 -1.05 -17.64 1.24
C GLN A 188 -0.66 -16.31 0.60
N THR A 189 -1.66 -15.47 0.37
CA THR A 189 -1.45 -14.13 -0.19
C THR A 189 -2.09 -13.05 0.68
N MET A 190 -1.75 -11.82 0.38
CA MET A 190 -2.45 -10.65 0.86
C MET A 190 -3.74 -10.48 0.04
N MET A 191 -4.91 -10.70 0.66
CA MET A 191 -6.19 -10.62 -0.04
C MET A 191 -6.49 -9.20 -0.55
N PRO A 192 -7.06 -9.02 -1.76
CA PRO A 192 -7.43 -7.70 -2.29
C PRO A 192 -8.52 -7.02 -1.46
N LYS A 193 -9.41 -7.78 -0.83
CA LYS A 193 -10.38 -7.32 0.17
C LYS A 193 -10.59 -8.36 1.25
N LEU A 194 -10.96 -7.92 2.44
CA LEU A 194 -11.32 -8.81 3.54
C LEU A 194 -12.21 -8.11 4.56
N HIS A 195 -13.15 -8.84 5.11
CA HIS A 195 -13.94 -8.39 6.25
C HIS A 195 -13.07 -8.29 7.51
N SER A 196 -13.32 -7.29 8.32
CA SER A 196 -12.66 -7.17 9.62
C SER A 196 -13.26 -8.17 10.60
N THR A 197 -12.41 -8.92 11.29
CA THR A 197 -12.86 -9.85 12.34
C THR A 197 -13.22 -9.14 13.65
N ASN A 198 -12.65 -7.95 13.88
CA ASN A 198 -12.81 -7.21 15.15
C ASN A 198 -13.74 -5.99 15.02
N PHE A 199 -14.06 -5.58 13.80
CA PHE A 199 -14.92 -4.43 13.53
C PHE A 199 -16.05 -4.85 12.59
N GLU A 200 -17.16 -5.24 13.17
CA GLU A 200 -18.33 -5.69 12.42
C GLU A 200 -18.79 -4.66 11.40
N GLY A 201 -19.13 -5.11 10.19
CA GLY A 201 -19.55 -4.29 9.07
C GLY A 201 -18.43 -3.54 8.35
N MET A 202 -17.16 -3.70 8.78
CA MET A 202 -16.01 -3.04 8.15
C MET A 202 -15.27 -3.99 7.20
N GLU A 203 -14.88 -3.46 6.04
CA GLU A 203 -13.99 -4.12 5.07
C GLU A 203 -12.67 -3.38 4.92
N LEU A 204 -11.60 -4.13 4.66
CA LEU A 204 -10.32 -3.60 4.18
C LEU A 204 -10.24 -3.87 2.67
N ILE A 205 -9.85 -2.85 1.90
CA ILE A 205 -9.63 -2.96 0.45
C ILE A 205 -8.23 -2.49 0.05
N ARG A 206 -7.70 -3.06 -1.04
CA ARG A 206 -6.38 -2.71 -1.60
C ARG A 206 -6.50 -2.33 -3.08
N PRO A 207 -6.83 -1.07 -3.39
CA PRO A 207 -7.13 -0.66 -4.76
C PRO A 207 -5.93 -0.68 -5.70
N LEU A 208 -4.70 -0.55 -5.18
CA LEU A 208 -3.48 -0.63 -5.97
C LEU A 208 -2.98 -2.06 -6.22
N TYR A 209 -3.77 -3.09 -5.87
CA TYR A 209 -3.41 -4.51 -5.92
C TYR A 209 -2.80 -4.99 -7.25
N MET A 210 -3.19 -4.36 -8.36
CA MET A 210 -2.69 -4.68 -9.71
C MET A 210 -1.72 -3.63 -10.26
N VAL A 211 -1.38 -2.60 -9.50
CA VAL A 211 -0.45 -1.52 -9.91
C VAL A 211 0.96 -1.88 -9.46
N ARG A 212 1.94 -1.70 -10.36
CA ARG A 212 3.36 -2.01 -10.10
C ARG A 212 4.04 -0.87 -9.34
N GLU A 213 4.94 -1.23 -8.41
CA GLU A 213 5.73 -0.26 -7.65
C GLU A 213 6.57 0.64 -8.58
N ASP A 214 7.16 0.07 -9.63
CA ASP A 214 7.97 0.83 -10.59
C ASP A 214 7.14 1.88 -11.35
N ASP A 215 5.89 1.59 -11.65
CA ASP A 215 4.99 2.58 -12.27
C ASP A 215 4.59 3.69 -11.30
N ILE A 216 4.45 3.38 -10.00
CA ILE A 216 4.22 4.36 -8.94
C ILE A 216 5.44 5.28 -8.78
N LYS A 217 6.65 4.70 -8.75
CA LYS A 217 7.90 5.46 -8.71
C LYS A 217 8.03 6.37 -9.94
N ALA A 218 7.79 5.83 -11.13
CA ALA A 218 7.82 6.60 -12.38
C ALA A 218 6.82 7.77 -12.38
N TRP A 219 5.61 7.57 -11.82
CA TRP A 219 4.62 8.63 -11.66
C TRP A 219 5.08 9.71 -10.68
N ARG A 220 5.66 9.33 -9.54
CA ARG A 220 6.24 10.24 -8.55
C ARG A 220 7.33 11.10 -9.19
N ASP A 221 8.28 10.45 -9.87
CA ASP A 221 9.46 11.11 -10.44
C ASP A 221 9.08 12.03 -11.62
N TYR A 222 8.12 11.61 -12.45
CA TYR A 222 7.63 12.44 -13.56
C TYR A 222 6.95 13.74 -13.09
N ASN A 223 6.27 13.68 -11.94
CA ASN A 223 5.60 14.85 -11.38
C ASN A 223 6.46 15.56 -10.31
N GLU A 224 7.74 15.18 -10.17
CA GLU A 224 8.68 15.75 -9.20
C GLU A 224 8.15 15.77 -7.75
N LEU A 225 7.37 14.73 -7.37
CA LEU A 225 6.74 14.65 -6.06
C LEU A 225 7.68 14.04 -5.02
N HIS A 226 7.67 14.61 -3.82
CA HIS A 226 8.51 14.19 -2.71
C HIS A 226 7.65 13.77 -1.54
N PHE A 227 7.76 12.50 -1.17
CA PHE A 227 7.02 11.89 -0.08
C PHE A 227 7.96 11.39 1.01
N ILE A 228 7.44 11.21 2.21
CA ILE A 228 8.21 10.57 3.28
C ILE A 228 8.51 9.10 2.91
N GLN A 229 9.75 8.67 3.14
CA GLN A 229 10.16 7.29 2.88
C GLN A 229 9.82 6.36 4.05
N CYS A 230 10.06 6.82 5.26
CA CYS A 230 9.70 6.12 6.47
C CYS A 230 9.10 7.11 7.48
N ALA A 231 7.93 6.74 8.01
CA ALA A 231 7.19 7.57 8.94
C ALA A 231 7.55 7.31 10.42
N CYS A 232 8.47 6.40 10.68
CA CYS A 232 8.81 5.96 12.02
C CYS A 232 9.72 6.98 12.73
N LYS A 233 9.45 7.32 14.00
CA LYS A 233 10.35 8.10 14.87
C LYS A 233 11.73 7.42 15.00
N PHE A 234 11.78 6.11 14.75
CA PHE A 234 12.98 5.29 14.84
C PHE A 234 13.85 5.32 13.57
N THR A 235 13.56 6.18 12.58
CA THR A 235 14.34 6.21 11.33
C THR A 235 15.81 6.55 11.57
N ASP A 236 16.10 7.38 12.57
CA ASP A 236 17.48 7.75 12.94
C ASP A 236 18.15 6.69 13.82
N THR A 237 17.38 5.81 14.47
CA THR A 237 17.86 4.74 15.36
C THR A 237 17.37 3.35 14.93
N CYS A 238 16.62 3.25 13.83
CA CYS A 238 16.07 1.98 13.37
C CYS A 238 17.18 1.11 12.79
N THR A 239 17.65 0.16 13.57
CA THR A 239 18.59 -0.88 13.14
C THR A 239 18.07 -1.66 11.94
N THR A 240 16.76 -1.75 11.76
CA THR A 240 16.12 -2.43 10.62
C THR A 240 16.19 -1.62 9.32
N CYS A 241 16.30 -0.28 9.41
CA CYS A 241 16.40 0.60 8.23
C CYS A 241 17.85 0.96 7.90
N ASN A 242 18.76 0.99 8.90
CA ASN A 242 20.13 1.52 8.78
C ASN A 242 21.23 0.45 8.84
N ASN A 243 20.96 -0.79 9.28
CA ASN A 243 21.96 -1.83 9.34
C ASN A 243 21.95 -2.70 8.07
N GLU A 244 23.02 -2.63 7.30
CA GLU A 244 23.29 -3.55 6.17
C GLU A 244 23.36 -5.03 6.61
N GLU A 245 23.65 -5.30 7.89
CA GLU A 245 23.76 -6.64 8.45
C GLU A 245 22.43 -7.32 8.78
N THR A 246 21.34 -6.55 8.98
CA THR A 246 19.99 -7.11 9.20
C THR A 246 19.04 -6.70 8.07
N LYS A 247 19.32 -7.20 6.85
CA LYS A 247 18.37 -7.08 5.75
C LYS A 247 17.03 -7.63 6.19
N SER A 248 15.97 -6.82 6.13
CA SER A 248 14.63 -7.33 6.43
C SER A 248 14.31 -8.48 5.47
N LYS A 249 13.61 -9.52 5.94
CA LYS A 249 13.16 -10.66 5.11
C LYS A 249 12.50 -10.20 3.81
N ARG A 250 11.79 -9.08 3.85
CA ARG A 250 11.18 -8.47 2.67
C ARG A 250 12.22 -7.97 1.67
N GLN A 251 13.34 -7.40 2.13
CA GLN A 251 14.41 -6.94 1.27
C GLN A 251 15.13 -8.12 0.58
N GLU A 252 15.31 -9.24 1.29
CA GLU A 252 15.86 -10.47 0.72
C GLU A 252 14.95 -11.00 -0.39
N ILE A 253 13.62 -11.03 -0.18
CA ILE A 253 12.66 -11.44 -1.19
C ILE A 253 12.68 -10.51 -2.41
N LYS A 254 12.78 -9.19 -2.21
CA LYS A 254 12.91 -8.22 -3.34
C LYS A 254 14.15 -8.54 -4.18
N GLN A 255 15.28 -8.83 -3.54
CA GLN A 255 16.51 -9.19 -4.24
C GLN A 255 16.40 -10.53 -4.96
N LEU A 256 15.75 -11.53 -4.34
CA LEU A 256 15.50 -12.83 -4.96
C LEU A 256 14.64 -12.68 -6.22
N ILE A 257 13.53 -11.94 -6.14
CA ILE A 257 12.66 -11.67 -7.30
C ILE A 257 13.46 -10.96 -8.41
N ALA A 258 14.24 -9.94 -8.07
CA ALA A 258 15.05 -9.21 -9.02
C ALA A 258 16.09 -10.10 -9.71
N THR A 259 16.68 -11.06 -8.98
CA THR A 259 17.61 -12.04 -9.53
C THR A 259 16.93 -13.02 -10.47
N LEU A 260 15.80 -13.58 -10.07
CA LEU A 260 15.01 -14.50 -10.90
C LEU A 260 14.48 -13.82 -12.18
N LYS A 261 14.15 -12.55 -12.10
CA LYS A 261 13.67 -11.76 -13.25
C LYS A 261 14.71 -11.62 -14.36
N LYS A 262 16.00 -11.69 -14.05
CA LYS A 262 17.08 -11.64 -15.05
C LYS A 262 17.07 -12.84 -16.01
N THR A 263 16.66 -14.01 -15.51
CA THR A 263 16.59 -15.25 -16.28
C THR A 263 15.18 -15.55 -16.79
N ASN A 264 14.15 -15.13 -16.05
CA ASN A 264 12.74 -15.34 -16.41
C ASN A 264 11.95 -14.04 -16.28
N PRO A 265 11.69 -13.32 -17.37
CA PRO A 265 10.94 -12.06 -17.34
C PRO A 265 9.48 -12.22 -16.87
N PHE A 266 8.94 -13.44 -16.89
CA PHE A 266 7.57 -13.73 -16.47
C PHE A 266 7.44 -14.09 -14.99
N VAL A 267 8.54 -14.19 -14.24
CA VAL A 267 8.56 -14.70 -12.88
C VAL A 267 7.59 -13.99 -11.94
N GLU A 268 7.52 -12.65 -12.00
CA GLU A 268 6.64 -11.85 -11.17
C GLU A 268 5.16 -12.18 -11.46
N GLY A 269 4.81 -12.30 -12.73
CA GLY A 269 3.45 -12.70 -13.16
C GLY A 269 3.11 -14.14 -12.75
N ASN A 270 4.07 -15.04 -12.81
CA ASN A 270 3.88 -16.43 -12.40
C ASN A 270 3.67 -16.55 -10.89
N ILE A 271 4.46 -15.82 -10.08
CA ILE A 271 4.25 -15.77 -8.63
C ILE A 271 2.86 -15.24 -8.30
N PHE A 272 2.45 -14.14 -8.93
CA PHE A 272 1.12 -13.56 -8.69
C PHE A 272 0.00 -14.53 -9.04
N LYS A 273 0.08 -15.19 -10.21
CA LYS A 273 -0.93 -16.11 -10.70
C LYS A 273 -0.96 -17.46 -9.96
N SER A 274 0.13 -17.85 -9.30
CA SER A 274 0.21 -19.14 -8.61
C SER A 274 -0.87 -19.30 -7.53
N VAL A 275 -1.25 -18.19 -6.88
CA VAL A 275 -2.31 -18.20 -5.85
C VAL A 275 -3.72 -18.00 -6.44
N GLU A 276 -3.84 -17.72 -7.73
CA GLU A 276 -5.10 -17.67 -8.47
C GLU A 276 -5.40 -18.98 -9.22
N ASN A 277 -4.40 -19.84 -9.35
CA ASN A 277 -4.46 -21.09 -10.12
C ASN A 277 -3.93 -22.26 -9.29
N VAL A 278 -4.51 -22.45 -8.10
CA VAL A 278 -4.16 -23.56 -7.20
C VAL A 278 -4.93 -24.81 -7.62
N ASN A 279 -4.21 -25.89 -7.93
CA ASN A 279 -4.81 -27.21 -8.14
C ASN A 279 -4.87 -27.95 -6.81
N ILE A 280 -6.06 -28.00 -6.21
CA ILE A 280 -6.30 -28.64 -4.92
C ILE A 280 -6.04 -30.15 -4.97
N ASP A 281 -6.28 -30.80 -6.11
CA ASP A 281 -6.10 -32.27 -6.27
C ASP A 281 -4.64 -32.73 -6.17
N THR A 282 -3.70 -31.78 -6.30
CA THR A 282 -2.26 -32.03 -6.22
C THR A 282 -1.62 -31.49 -4.94
N LEU A 283 -2.42 -31.07 -3.97
CA LEU A 283 -1.94 -30.68 -2.64
C LEU A 283 -2.01 -31.85 -1.68
N ILE A 284 -0.95 -32.02 -0.88
CA ILE A 284 -0.91 -33.05 0.17
C ILE A 284 -1.94 -32.76 1.25
N GLU A 285 -2.01 -31.49 1.69
CA GLU A 285 -2.98 -31.00 2.66
C GLU A 285 -3.32 -29.53 2.38
N TYR A 286 -4.53 -29.11 2.70
CA TYR A 286 -4.96 -27.72 2.70
C TYR A 286 -5.93 -27.43 3.84
N LYS A 287 -6.08 -26.16 4.17
CA LYS A 287 -7.04 -25.69 5.19
C LYS A 287 -8.11 -24.83 4.54
N GLN A 288 -9.37 -25.15 4.80
CA GLN A 288 -10.53 -24.39 4.37
C GLN A 288 -11.50 -24.21 5.55
N GLY A 289 -11.91 -22.98 5.84
CA GLY A 289 -12.81 -22.70 6.96
C GLY A 289 -12.31 -23.14 8.33
N GLY A 290 -10.99 -23.25 8.53
CA GLY A 290 -10.37 -23.76 9.75
C GLY A 290 -10.24 -25.29 9.81
N VAL A 291 -10.84 -26.01 8.87
CA VAL A 291 -10.76 -27.47 8.76
C VAL A 291 -9.56 -27.86 7.89
N ARG A 292 -8.85 -28.90 8.31
CA ARG A 292 -7.73 -29.49 7.55
C ARG A 292 -8.29 -30.61 6.67
N HIS A 293 -7.90 -30.61 5.41
CA HIS A 293 -8.22 -31.65 4.40
C HIS A 293 -6.92 -32.28 3.94
N SER A 294 -6.91 -33.61 3.88
CA SER A 294 -5.79 -34.41 3.37
C SER A 294 -6.14 -35.01 2.03
N PHE A 295 -5.16 -35.27 1.17
CA PHE A 295 -5.37 -36.00 -0.07
C PHE A 295 -5.90 -37.45 0.19
N LEU A 296 -5.61 -38.00 1.38
CA LEU A 296 -6.10 -39.32 1.79
C LEU A 296 -7.62 -39.34 2.02
N ASP A 297 -8.26 -38.22 2.32
CA ASP A 297 -9.69 -38.14 2.59
C ASP A 297 -10.55 -38.63 1.39
N THR A 298 -10.00 -38.51 0.17
CA THR A 298 -10.69 -38.88 -1.08
C THR A 298 -9.88 -39.85 -1.95
N TYR A 299 -8.76 -40.38 -1.44
CA TYR A 299 -7.82 -41.20 -2.23
C TYR A 299 -8.47 -42.48 -2.80
N ASP A 300 -9.16 -43.22 -1.94
CA ASP A 300 -9.80 -44.48 -2.34
C ASP A 300 -11.09 -44.27 -3.15
N GLU A 301 -11.78 -43.14 -3.00
CA GLU A 301 -12.97 -42.80 -3.77
C GLU A 301 -12.65 -42.52 -5.26
N LYS A 302 -11.43 -42.03 -5.55
CA LYS A 302 -10.96 -41.75 -6.92
C LYS A 302 -10.53 -43.02 -7.65
N SER A 303 -10.18 -44.10 -6.94
CA SER A 303 -9.80 -45.39 -7.55
C SER A 303 -10.98 -46.16 -8.13
N GLY A 304 -12.22 -45.83 -7.73
CA GLY A 304 -13.45 -46.47 -8.24
C GLY A 304 -14.06 -45.83 -9.50
N LYS A 305 -13.45 -44.81 -10.10
CA LYS A 305 -13.96 -44.09 -11.29
C LYS A 305 -13.15 -44.31 -12.56
N THR A 306 -12.33 -45.34 -12.62
CA THR A 306 -11.62 -45.73 -13.85
C THR A 306 -12.21 -47.08 -14.33
N GLU A 307 -13.42 -47.02 -14.88
CA GLU A 307 -13.95 -47.95 -15.89
C GLU A 307 -14.75 -47.16 -16.92
#